data_089aeeff8698c3e3a2cc98b746367f9d
#
_entry.id   089aeeff8698c3e3a2cc98b746367f9d
#
_cell.length_a   1.000
_cell.length_b   1.000
_cell.length_c   1.000
_cell.angle_alpha   90.00
_cell.angle_beta   90.00
_cell.angle_gamma   90.00
#
_symmetry.space_group_name_H-M   'P 1'
#
loop_
_entity.id
_entity.type
_entity.pdbx_description
1 polymer ?
#
loop_
_entity_poly.entity_id
_entity_poly.type
_entity_poly.pdbx_seq_one_letter_code
_entity_poly.pdbx_strand_id
1 'polypeptide(L)'
;MNSNIIPIFFACDNGFVKYTMVSLKSLMMNADRDRQYNIHILNTGIDDDKKQVVLDMADDVFHIYFNDVTEYLKELEKRLPLRDYYSYTTYYRLFLAEMFPEYEKALYIDSDTVVLGDISELFDYDIGDNYVGASCDPVVSQADIFGNYAEQVLDIDRNHYFNAGVLVLNINQFREQDILVQFVELLHAYTFVVAQDQDYLNIICKNHVYWIDPKWNSETFGKLACDEEDICLIHYNLAAKPWHYEDCKLAKYFWQYAKETTVYDEIKDVLNNFTREDEEQDKKYGENLYKLAHDEIHNENNYKNICERSQVQSRQRREIVEKIEQYEIEGRFDEDVEDDPPSRVLLPEEIDYTSNKFLKKFRTRYAFKFARWYLNSMIREKR
;
A
#
# COMPACT_ATOMS: atom_id res chain seq x y z
N MET A 1 -27.09 -1.73 11.54
CA MET A 1 -26.29 -2.96 11.37
C MET A 1 -25.97 -3.58 12.73
N ASN A 2 -25.80 -4.90 12.82
CA ASN A 2 -25.43 -5.53 14.10
C ASN A 2 -24.04 -5.06 14.52
N SER A 3 -23.96 -4.16 15.48
CA SER A 3 -22.72 -3.59 16.03
C SER A 3 -21.81 -4.62 16.71
N ASN A 4 -22.17 -5.89 16.64
CA ASN A 4 -21.50 -6.99 17.34
C ASN A 4 -20.64 -7.90 16.45
N ILE A 5 -20.65 -7.70 15.10
CA ILE A 5 -19.88 -8.51 14.16
C ILE A 5 -18.61 -7.77 13.77
N ILE A 6 -17.47 -8.41 13.93
CA ILE A 6 -16.15 -7.91 13.56
C ILE A 6 -15.67 -8.64 12.29
N PRO A 7 -15.61 -7.96 11.14
CA PRO A 7 -15.02 -8.55 9.93
C PRO A 7 -13.49 -8.46 10.01
N ILE A 8 -12.84 -9.61 9.82
CA ILE A 8 -11.38 -9.73 9.82
C ILE A 8 -10.94 -10.42 8.52
N PHE A 9 -10.00 -9.82 7.84
CA PHE A 9 -9.49 -10.30 6.56
C PHE A 9 -8.06 -10.78 6.69
N PHE A 10 -7.80 -11.97 6.15
CA PHE A 10 -6.48 -12.52 5.88
C PHE A 10 -6.31 -12.70 4.38
N ALA A 11 -5.07 -12.68 3.91
CA ALA A 11 -4.73 -13.05 2.54
C ALA A 11 -3.65 -14.12 2.56
N CYS A 12 -3.87 -15.24 1.87
CA CYS A 12 -2.85 -16.27 1.76
C CYS A 12 -2.98 -17.09 0.46
N ASP A 13 -1.89 -17.70 0.09
CA ASP A 13 -1.85 -18.74 -0.94
C ASP A 13 -1.85 -20.14 -0.33
N ASN A 14 -1.80 -21.14 -1.19
CA ASN A 14 -1.84 -22.56 -0.80
C ASN A 14 -0.66 -23.01 0.08
N GLY A 15 0.49 -22.32 -0.01
CA GLY A 15 1.67 -22.59 0.82
C GLY A 15 1.59 -21.96 2.21
N PHE A 16 0.92 -20.80 2.29
CA PHE A 16 0.85 -19.99 3.50
C PHE A 16 -0.33 -20.33 4.42
N VAL A 17 -1.33 -21.09 3.94
CA VAL A 17 -2.55 -21.38 4.70
C VAL A 17 -2.27 -22.01 6.08
N LYS A 18 -1.24 -22.83 6.23
CA LYS A 18 -0.83 -23.42 7.51
C LYS A 18 -0.37 -22.39 8.55
N TYR A 19 0.28 -21.30 8.12
CA TYR A 19 0.69 -20.21 9.00
C TYR A 19 -0.51 -19.33 9.36
N THR A 20 -1.41 -19.10 8.39
CA THR A 20 -2.71 -18.46 8.65
C THR A 20 -3.49 -19.18 9.73
N MET A 21 -3.46 -20.52 9.76
CA MET A 21 -4.10 -21.32 10.82
C MET A 21 -3.51 -21.04 12.21
N VAL A 22 -2.21 -20.80 12.31
CA VAL A 22 -1.57 -20.44 13.59
C VAL A 22 -2.01 -19.03 14.03
N SER A 23 -2.01 -18.06 13.11
CA SER A 23 -2.51 -16.71 13.36
C SER A 23 -3.97 -16.73 13.80
N LEU A 24 -4.82 -17.43 13.06
CA LEU A 24 -6.24 -17.59 13.37
C LEU A 24 -6.45 -18.29 14.73
N LYS A 25 -5.68 -19.34 15.02
CA LYS A 25 -5.77 -20.05 16.31
C LYS A 25 -5.42 -19.13 17.47
N SER A 26 -4.37 -18.32 17.34
CA SER A 26 -3.98 -17.35 18.37
C SER A 26 -5.07 -16.30 18.58
N LEU A 27 -5.65 -15.77 17.49
CA LEU A 27 -6.77 -14.84 17.54
C LEU A 27 -7.97 -15.44 18.27
N MET A 28 -8.41 -16.62 17.88
CA MET A 28 -9.59 -17.30 18.47
C MET A 28 -9.43 -17.60 19.97
N MET A 29 -8.19 -17.85 20.42
CA MET A 29 -7.91 -18.16 21.84
C MET A 29 -7.88 -16.91 22.72
N ASN A 30 -7.62 -15.73 22.16
CA ASN A 30 -7.47 -14.48 22.93
C ASN A 30 -8.60 -13.47 22.70
N ALA A 31 -9.50 -13.70 21.75
CA ALA A 31 -10.59 -12.78 21.44
C ALA A 31 -11.73 -12.86 22.46
N ASP A 32 -12.42 -11.72 22.65
CA ASP A 32 -13.66 -11.64 23.41
C ASP A 32 -14.75 -12.52 22.75
N ARG A 33 -15.23 -13.51 23.46
CA ARG A 33 -16.26 -14.44 22.97
C ARG A 33 -17.71 -13.92 23.11
N ASP A 34 -17.90 -12.75 23.65
CA ASP A 34 -19.20 -12.06 23.64
C ASP A 34 -19.46 -11.31 22.31
N ARG A 35 -18.47 -11.28 21.43
CA ARG A 35 -18.53 -10.70 20.06
C ARG A 35 -18.68 -11.84 19.03
N GLN A 36 -18.99 -11.46 17.78
CA GLN A 36 -19.05 -12.37 16.64
C GLN A 36 -17.98 -11.96 15.62
N TYR A 37 -17.32 -12.91 14.99
CA TYR A 37 -16.23 -12.66 14.07
C TYR A 37 -16.51 -13.30 12.71
N ASN A 38 -16.51 -12.49 11.66
CA ASN A 38 -16.51 -12.98 10.28
C ASN A 38 -15.06 -12.97 9.76
N ILE A 39 -14.47 -14.12 9.63
CA ILE A 39 -13.10 -14.32 9.15
C ILE A 39 -13.14 -14.57 7.66
N HIS A 40 -12.58 -13.69 6.87
CA HIS A 40 -12.51 -13.79 5.42
C HIS A 40 -11.07 -14.10 5.00
N ILE A 41 -10.86 -15.20 4.29
CA ILE A 41 -9.57 -15.60 3.73
C ILE A 41 -9.59 -15.35 2.24
N LEU A 42 -8.89 -14.29 1.81
CA LEU A 42 -8.75 -13.89 0.42
C LEU A 42 -7.72 -14.79 -0.25
N ASN A 43 -8.06 -15.36 -1.40
CA ASN A 43 -7.19 -16.28 -2.11
C ASN A 43 -7.49 -16.34 -3.62
N THR A 44 -6.57 -16.91 -4.41
CA THR A 44 -6.77 -17.21 -5.84
C THR A 44 -6.77 -18.70 -6.15
N GLY A 45 -6.75 -19.53 -5.12
CA GLY A 45 -6.79 -20.97 -5.24
C GLY A 45 -6.05 -21.64 -4.08
N ILE A 46 -6.81 -22.25 -3.20
CA ILE A 46 -6.32 -23.11 -2.10
C ILE A 46 -6.96 -24.47 -2.30
N ASP A 47 -6.21 -25.54 -2.07
CA ASP A 47 -6.68 -26.91 -2.19
C ASP A 47 -7.87 -27.16 -1.24
N ASP A 48 -8.87 -27.89 -1.68
CA ASP A 48 -10.13 -28.08 -0.94
C ASP A 48 -9.93 -28.82 0.39
N ASP A 49 -8.97 -29.73 0.48
CA ASP A 49 -8.59 -30.41 1.72
C ASP A 49 -8.04 -29.41 2.75
N LYS A 50 -7.19 -28.48 2.33
CA LYS A 50 -6.67 -27.42 3.20
C LYS A 50 -7.76 -26.43 3.62
N LYS A 51 -8.66 -26.06 2.70
CA LYS A 51 -9.82 -25.23 3.05
C LYS A 51 -10.66 -25.90 4.12
N GLN A 52 -10.91 -27.22 3.99
CA GLN A 52 -11.72 -27.94 4.95
C GLN A 52 -11.11 -27.93 6.35
N VAL A 53 -9.79 -28.14 6.47
CA VAL A 53 -9.09 -28.10 7.75
C VAL A 53 -9.22 -26.72 8.44
N VAL A 54 -9.19 -25.63 7.68
CA VAL A 54 -9.42 -24.28 8.22
C VAL A 54 -10.89 -24.07 8.59
N LEU A 55 -11.84 -24.53 7.76
CA LEU A 55 -13.27 -24.43 8.04
C LEU A 55 -13.67 -25.20 9.28
N ASP A 56 -13.01 -26.31 9.58
CA ASP A 56 -13.22 -27.13 10.80
C ASP A 56 -12.80 -26.39 12.09
N MET A 57 -12.08 -25.24 11.98
CA MET A 57 -11.79 -24.37 13.12
C MET A 57 -12.96 -23.46 13.51
N ALA A 58 -13.96 -23.28 12.62
CA ALA A 58 -15.12 -22.42 12.88
C ALA A 58 -15.95 -22.94 14.07
N ASP A 59 -16.60 -22.02 14.79
CA ASP A 59 -17.51 -22.33 15.89
C ASP A 59 -18.68 -21.31 15.92
N ASP A 60 -19.45 -21.30 17.00
CA ASP A 60 -20.61 -20.41 17.16
C ASP A 60 -20.24 -18.92 17.22
N VAL A 61 -18.97 -18.58 17.41
CA VAL A 61 -18.43 -17.21 17.56
C VAL A 61 -17.64 -16.80 16.31
N PHE A 62 -16.92 -17.74 15.69
CA PHE A 62 -16.05 -17.48 14.56
C PHE A 62 -16.59 -18.15 13.29
N HIS A 63 -17.01 -17.34 12.33
CA HIS A 63 -17.49 -17.77 11.03
C HIS A 63 -16.39 -17.58 9.98
N ILE A 64 -15.96 -18.62 9.29
CA ILE A 64 -14.83 -18.60 8.37
C ILE A 64 -15.32 -18.74 6.94
N TYR A 65 -14.82 -17.85 6.06
CA TYR A 65 -15.17 -17.79 4.64
C TYR A 65 -13.92 -17.73 3.78
N PHE A 66 -13.88 -18.50 2.70
CA PHE A 66 -12.88 -18.35 1.65
C PHE A 66 -13.45 -17.51 0.51
N ASN A 67 -12.74 -16.47 0.12
CA ASN A 67 -13.16 -15.51 -0.91
C ASN A 67 -12.15 -15.51 -2.05
N ASP A 68 -12.60 -15.88 -3.25
CA ASP A 68 -11.77 -15.88 -4.46
C ASP A 68 -11.66 -14.47 -5.02
N VAL A 69 -10.43 -13.97 -5.16
CA VAL A 69 -10.11 -12.64 -5.69
C VAL A 69 -9.58 -12.69 -7.12
N THR A 70 -9.62 -13.84 -7.79
CA THR A 70 -9.03 -14.04 -9.13
C THR A 70 -9.55 -13.04 -10.15
N GLU A 71 -10.86 -12.75 -10.16
CA GLU A 71 -11.45 -11.83 -11.12
C GLU A 71 -10.94 -10.39 -10.94
N TYR A 72 -10.69 -9.96 -9.71
CA TYR A 72 -10.16 -8.62 -9.40
C TYR A 72 -8.70 -8.46 -9.83
N LEU A 73 -7.92 -9.53 -9.85
CA LEU A 73 -6.52 -9.50 -10.27
C LEU A 73 -6.33 -9.56 -11.78
N LYS A 74 -7.23 -10.17 -12.54
CA LYS A 74 -7.04 -10.49 -13.97
C LYS A 74 -6.55 -9.33 -14.83
N GLU A 75 -7.03 -8.13 -14.58
CA GLU A 75 -6.67 -6.95 -15.36
C GLU A 75 -5.35 -6.32 -14.90
N LEU A 76 -5.01 -6.50 -13.63
CA LEU A 76 -3.87 -5.84 -12.98
C LEU A 76 -2.64 -6.72 -12.87
N GLU A 77 -2.79 -8.05 -12.87
CA GLU A 77 -1.73 -9.03 -12.59
C GLU A 77 -0.43 -8.79 -13.38
N LYS A 78 -0.54 -8.46 -14.67
CA LYS A 78 0.63 -8.21 -15.55
C LYS A 78 1.42 -6.94 -15.20
N ARG A 79 0.88 -6.08 -14.35
CA ARG A 79 1.42 -4.76 -13.99
C ARG A 79 1.85 -4.69 -12.54
N LEU A 80 1.32 -5.59 -11.69
CA LEU A 80 1.65 -5.63 -10.28
C LEU A 80 3.12 -6.03 -10.11
N PRO A 81 3.97 -5.20 -9.49
CA PRO A 81 5.34 -5.56 -9.22
C PRO A 81 5.41 -6.68 -8.19
N LEU A 82 6.19 -7.71 -8.50
CA LEU A 82 6.52 -8.80 -7.58
C LEU A 82 8.03 -8.91 -7.45
N ARG A 83 8.50 -9.31 -6.28
CA ARG A 83 9.92 -9.61 -6.04
C ARG A 83 10.09 -10.63 -4.92
N ASP A 84 11.20 -11.35 -4.97
CA ASP A 84 11.68 -12.25 -3.92
C ASP A 84 10.59 -13.26 -3.51
N TYR A 85 10.19 -13.29 -2.24
CA TYR A 85 9.16 -14.16 -1.66
C TYR A 85 7.76 -13.54 -1.63
N TYR A 86 7.57 -12.31 -2.16
CA TYR A 86 6.25 -11.68 -2.21
C TYR A 86 5.37 -12.31 -3.28
N SER A 87 4.10 -12.50 -2.94
CA SER A 87 3.06 -12.99 -3.86
C SER A 87 2.02 -11.91 -4.14
N TYR A 88 1.09 -12.17 -5.06
CA TYR A 88 -0.03 -11.27 -5.32
C TYR A 88 -0.94 -11.08 -4.10
N THR A 89 -0.85 -11.92 -3.08
CA THR A 89 -1.69 -11.86 -1.87
C THR A 89 -1.57 -10.52 -1.15
N THR A 90 -0.41 -9.84 -1.23
CA THR A 90 -0.21 -8.53 -0.60
C THR A 90 -1.14 -7.44 -1.17
N TYR A 91 -1.55 -7.58 -2.43
CA TYR A 91 -2.46 -6.62 -3.08
C TYR A 91 -3.95 -6.87 -2.77
N TYR A 92 -4.33 -8.02 -2.23
CA TYR A 92 -5.74 -8.37 -2.03
C TYR A 92 -6.46 -7.40 -1.09
N ARG A 93 -5.74 -6.81 -0.13
CA ARG A 93 -6.28 -5.80 0.80
C ARG A 93 -6.85 -4.56 0.12
N LEU A 94 -6.43 -4.26 -1.13
CA LEU A 94 -6.90 -3.11 -1.89
C LEU A 94 -8.31 -3.30 -2.48
N PHE A 95 -8.77 -4.54 -2.62
CA PHE A 95 -10.08 -4.85 -3.23
C PHE A 95 -11.21 -4.94 -2.21
N LEU A 96 -10.92 -4.86 -0.91
CA LEU A 96 -11.88 -5.15 0.16
C LEU A 96 -13.14 -4.27 0.09
N ALA A 97 -12.96 -2.99 -0.21
CA ALA A 97 -14.06 -2.05 -0.26
C ALA A 97 -15.07 -2.34 -1.39
N GLU A 98 -14.57 -2.87 -2.52
CA GLU A 98 -15.40 -3.27 -3.66
C GLU A 98 -16.04 -4.65 -3.45
N MET A 99 -15.31 -5.58 -2.83
CA MET A 99 -15.78 -6.94 -2.61
C MET A 99 -16.83 -7.06 -1.51
N PHE A 100 -16.74 -6.19 -0.48
CA PHE A 100 -17.56 -6.27 0.73
C PHE A 100 -18.25 -4.95 1.04
N PRO A 101 -19.19 -4.52 0.19
CA PRO A 101 -19.90 -3.26 0.34
C PRO A 101 -20.79 -3.19 1.60
N GLU A 102 -21.08 -4.32 2.23
CA GLU A 102 -21.86 -4.43 3.46
C GLU A 102 -21.11 -3.99 4.71
N TYR A 103 -19.77 -3.97 4.67
CA TYR A 103 -18.96 -3.52 5.81
C TYR A 103 -18.63 -2.03 5.71
N GLU A 104 -18.63 -1.36 6.86
CA GLU A 104 -18.22 0.03 7.00
C GLU A 104 -16.78 0.14 7.52
N LYS A 105 -16.36 -0.86 8.32
CA LYS A 105 -15.06 -0.96 8.97
C LYS A 105 -14.64 -2.42 9.04
N ALA A 106 -13.35 -2.70 8.92
CA ALA A 106 -12.81 -4.04 8.99
C ALA A 106 -11.38 -4.05 9.56
N LEU A 107 -10.92 -5.21 9.98
CA LEU A 107 -9.51 -5.47 10.23
C LEU A 107 -8.91 -6.24 9.06
N TYR A 108 -7.69 -5.89 8.69
CA TYR A 108 -6.83 -6.71 7.84
C TYR A 108 -5.61 -7.14 8.64
N ILE A 109 -5.26 -8.43 8.57
CA ILE A 109 -4.15 -9.02 9.33
C ILE A 109 -3.36 -9.94 8.40
N ASP A 110 -2.05 -9.74 8.31
CA ASP A 110 -1.18 -10.63 7.55
C ASP A 110 -1.08 -12.01 8.21
N SER A 111 -0.87 -13.04 7.39
CA SER A 111 -0.90 -14.46 7.80
C SER A 111 0.29 -14.89 8.66
N ASP A 112 1.34 -14.08 8.74
CA ASP A 112 2.56 -14.31 9.51
C ASP A 112 2.55 -13.57 10.87
N THR A 113 1.39 -13.58 11.50
CA THR A 113 1.16 -12.91 12.77
C THR A 113 0.77 -13.89 13.90
N VAL A 114 0.89 -13.43 15.14
CA VAL A 114 0.33 -14.09 16.33
C VAL A 114 -0.37 -13.04 17.18
N VAL A 115 -1.66 -13.25 17.42
CA VAL A 115 -2.49 -12.37 18.25
C VAL A 115 -2.41 -12.83 19.70
N LEU A 116 -2.02 -11.92 20.60
CA LEU A 116 -1.88 -12.17 22.05
C LEU A 116 -2.91 -11.42 22.88
N GLY A 117 -3.44 -10.31 22.36
CA GLY A 117 -4.49 -9.51 23.00
C GLY A 117 -5.87 -9.80 22.42
N ASP A 118 -6.88 -9.17 23.00
CA ASP A 118 -8.25 -9.22 22.48
C ASP A 118 -8.37 -8.35 21.23
N ILE A 119 -8.53 -8.99 20.07
CA ILE A 119 -8.59 -8.33 18.78
C ILE A 119 -9.77 -7.36 18.63
N SER A 120 -10.82 -7.52 19.46
CA SER A 120 -11.94 -6.59 19.47
C SER A 120 -11.55 -5.19 19.94
N GLU A 121 -10.55 -5.08 20.82
CA GLU A 121 -10.02 -3.78 21.27
C GLU A 121 -9.38 -3.03 20.10
N LEU A 122 -8.68 -3.73 19.18
CA LEU A 122 -8.14 -3.11 17.97
C LEU A 122 -9.26 -2.65 17.04
N PHE A 123 -10.31 -3.46 16.87
CA PHE A 123 -11.44 -3.08 16.05
C PHE A 123 -12.18 -1.87 16.62
N ASP A 124 -12.24 -1.72 17.93
CA ASP A 124 -13.00 -0.64 18.61
C ASP A 124 -12.29 0.74 18.56
N TYR A 125 -11.04 0.83 18.05
CA TYR A 125 -10.41 2.13 17.79
C TYR A 125 -11.31 3.00 16.91
N ASP A 126 -11.68 4.18 17.39
CA ASP A 126 -12.35 5.19 16.55
C ASP A 126 -11.31 5.90 15.70
N ILE A 127 -11.24 5.55 14.43
CA ILE A 127 -10.29 6.15 13.48
C ILE A 127 -10.87 7.39 12.75
N GLY A 128 -12.11 7.79 13.08
CA GLY A 128 -12.79 8.95 12.49
C GLY A 128 -12.82 8.89 10.96
N ASP A 129 -12.48 10.02 10.31
CA ASP A 129 -12.45 10.14 8.86
C ASP A 129 -11.13 9.65 8.24
N ASN A 130 -10.21 9.07 9.03
CA ASN A 130 -9.00 8.49 8.46
C ASN A 130 -9.34 7.27 7.59
N TYR A 131 -8.49 7.00 6.60
CA TYR A 131 -8.67 5.86 5.70
C TYR A 131 -8.23 4.57 6.38
N VAL A 132 -7.15 4.65 7.15
CA VAL A 132 -6.59 3.50 7.88
C VAL A 132 -6.20 3.88 9.31
N GLY A 133 -6.32 2.92 10.23
CA GLY A 133 -5.58 2.88 11.48
C GLY A 133 -4.41 1.92 11.31
N ALA A 134 -3.18 2.38 11.53
CA ALA A 134 -1.97 1.58 11.36
C ALA A 134 -0.85 2.04 12.29
N SER A 135 0.14 1.20 12.55
CA SER A 135 1.35 1.56 13.30
C SER A 135 2.52 1.86 12.37
N CYS A 136 3.46 2.69 12.85
CA CYS A 136 4.69 2.98 12.14
C CYS A 136 5.50 1.71 11.88
N ASP A 137 6.05 1.58 10.66
CA ASP A 137 6.93 0.47 10.27
C ASP A 137 8.32 0.63 10.92
N PRO A 138 8.74 -0.31 11.79
CA PRO A 138 10.04 -0.22 12.46
C PRO A 138 11.22 -0.49 11.52
N VAL A 139 11.02 -1.19 10.39
CA VAL A 139 12.08 -1.38 9.39
C VAL A 139 12.41 -0.03 8.75
N VAL A 140 11.40 0.73 8.39
CA VAL A 140 11.57 2.05 7.76
C VAL A 140 12.06 3.08 8.77
N SER A 141 11.52 3.09 9.98
CA SER A 141 11.92 4.09 10.99
C SER A 141 13.30 3.85 11.61
N GLN A 142 13.78 2.59 11.70
CA GLN A 142 15.03 2.24 12.36
C GLN A 142 16.21 1.98 11.42
N ALA A 143 15.98 1.62 10.15
CA ALA A 143 17.04 1.37 9.19
C ALA A 143 17.21 2.57 8.23
N ASP A 144 18.35 3.25 8.29
CA ASP A 144 18.63 4.48 7.55
C ASP A 144 18.34 4.39 6.04
N ILE A 145 18.65 3.26 5.41
CA ILE A 145 18.41 3.10 3.97
C ILE A 145 16.94 3.17 3.63
N PHE A 146 16.08 2.53 4.41
CA PHE A 146 14.63 2.54 4.17
C PHE A 146 13.97 3.84 4.63
N GLY A 147 14.47 4.45 5.71
CA GLY A 147 14.07 5.80 6.10
C GLY A 147 14.38 6.83 5.02
N ASN A 148 15.59 6.78 4.47
CA ASN A 148 15.98 7.64 3.34
C ASN A 148 15.14 7.37 2.09
N TYR A 149 14.79 6.11 1.83
CA TYR A 149 13.87 5.76 0.74
C TYR A 149 12.50 6.40 0.94
N ALA A 150 11.90 6.27 2.12
CA ALA A 150 10.61 6.89 2.41
C ALA A 150 10.64 8.42 2.22
N GLU A 151 11.70 9.09 2.72
CA GLU A 151 11.82 10.56 2.68
C GLU A 151 12.20 11.11 1.30
N GLN A 152 13.10 10.44 0.58
CA GLN A 152 13.67 10.95 -0.67
C GLN A 152 12.97 10.42 -1.92
N VAL A 153 12.28 9.27 -1.84
CA VAL A 153 11.57 8.67 -2.96
C VAL A 153 10.07 8.86 -2.86
N LEU A 154 9.47 8.60 -1.67
CA LEU A 154 8.03 8.66 -1.46
C LEU A 154 7.54 10.01 -0.92
N ASP A 155 8.45 10.88 -0.47
CA ASP A 155 8.14 12.14 0.23
C ASP A 155 7.30 11.91 1.50
N ILE A 156 7.65 10.88 2.26
CA ILE A 156 7.00 10.50 3.53
C ILE A 156 8.06 10.47 4.63
N ASP A 157 7.80 11.17 5.75
CA ASP A 157 8.64 11.08 6.95
C ASP A 157 8.72 9.64 7.44
N ARG A 158 9.93 9.14 7.76
CA ARG A 158 10.17 7.74 8.16
C ARG A 158 9.35 7.29 9.37
N ASN A 159 8.98 8.22 10.25
CA ASN A 159 8.14 7.95 11.42
C ASN A 159 6.64 8.02 11.10
N HIS A 160 6.29 8.43 9.88
CA HIS A 160 4.93 8.49 9.35
C HIS A 160 4.75 7.57 8.13
N TYR A 161 5.56 6.52 8.05
CA TYR A 161 5.40 5.42 7.11
C TYR A 161 4.88 4.21 7.89
N PHE A 162 3.69 3.72 7.54
CA PHE A 162 3.06 2.61 8.28
C PHE A 162 3.33 1.26 7.64
N ASN A 163 3.34 0.22 8.49
CA ASN A 163 3.33 -1.17 8.05
C ASN A 163 1.91 -1.59 7.68
N ALA A 164 1.75 -2.20 6.50
CA ALA A 164 0.44 -2.57 5.95
C ALA A 164 -0.06 -3.97 6.40
N GLY A 165 0.68 -4.69 7.24
CA GLY A 165 0.32 -6.05 7.66
C GLY A 165 -0.75 -6.12 8.73
N VAL A 166 -1.01 -5.02 9.47
CA VAL A 166 -2.11 -4.92 10.44
C VAL A 166 -2.78 -3.57 10.27
N LEU A 167 -4.04 -3.59 9.81
CA LEU A 167 -4.79 -2.39 9.48
C LEU A 167 -6.19 -2.41 10.09
N VAL A 168 -6.60 -1.29 10.64
CA VAL A 168 -8.01 -0.95 10.85
C VAL A 168 -8.46 -0.19 9.61
N LEU A 169 -9.30 -0.77 8.78
CA LEU A 169 -9.73 -0.20 7.50
C LEU A 169 -11.07 0.53 7.64
N ASN A 170 -11.13 1.78 7.24
CA ASN A 170 -12.37 2.51 7.02
C ASN A 170 -12.89 2.21 5.62
N ILE A 171 -13.68 1.16 5.51
CA ILE A 171 -14.19 0.66 4.23
C ILE A 171 -15.09 1.71 3.55
N ASN A 172 -15.81 2.53 4.33
CA ASN A 172 -16.59 3.64 3.78
C ASN A 172 -15.69 4.67 3.10
N GLN A 173 -14.62 5.10 3.78
CA GLN A 173 -13.68 6.06 3.19
C GLN A 173 -12.95 5.48 1.98
N PHE A 174 -12.63 4.19 1.98
CA PHE A 174 -12.03 3.52 0.81
C PHE A 174 -12.94 3.63 -0.42
N ARG A 175 -14.26 3.48 -0.26
CA ARG A 175 -15.24 3.67 -1.35
C ARG A 175 -15.45 5.14 -1.72
N GLU A 176 -15.68 6.00 -0.72
CA GLU A 176 -15.96 7.42 -0.94
C GLU A 176 -14.81 8.15 -1.64
N GLN A 177 -13.58 7.70 -1.39
CA GLN A 177 -12.36 8.28 -1.96
C GLN A 177 -11.82 7.50 -3.17
N ASP A 178 -12.54 6.46 -3.62
CA ASP A 178 -12.12 5.62 -4.76
C ASP A 178 -10.68 5.10 -4.62
N ILE A 179 -10.30 4.57 -3.45
CA ILE A 179 -8.91 4.17 -3.15
C ILE A 179 -8.37 3.17 -4.18
N LEU A 180 -9.18 2.23 -4.64
CA LEU A 180 -8.78 1.28 -5.69
C LEU A 180 -8.47 2.00 -7.01
N VAL A 181 -9.24 3.02 -7.39
CA VAL A 181 -8.97 3.81 -8.59
C VAL A 181 -7.66 4.58 -8.43
N GLN A 182 -7.44 5.24 -7.28
CA GLN A 182 -6.19 5.92 -6.99
C GLN A 182 -4.97 4.98 -7.06
N PHE A 183 -5.12 3.75 -6.53
CA PHE A 183 -4.08 2.73 -6.64
C PHE A 183 -3.77 2.38 -8.09
N VAL A 184 -4.80 2.12 -8.91
CA VAL A 184 -4.63 1.79 -10.34
C VAL A 184 -3.98 2.94 -11.11
N GLU A 185 -4.40 4.18 -10.87
CA GLU A 185 -3.78 5.36 -11.48
C GLU A 185 -2.32 5.52 -11.09
N LEU A 186 -2.01 5.34 -9.81
CA LEU A 186 -0.64 5.42 -9.29
C LEU A 186 0.23 4.29 -9.85
N LEU A 187 -0.29 3.05 -9.92
CA LEU A 187 0.38 1.91 -10.54
C LEU A 187 0.71 2.16 -12.04
N HIS A 188 -0.17 2.88 -12.74
CA HIS A 188 0.09 3.30 -14.12
C HIS A 188 1.15 4.39 -14.23
N ALA A 189 1.23 5.27 -13.23
CA ALA A 189 2.14 6.40 -13.21
C ALA A 189 3.54 6.03 -12.74
N TYR A 190 3.65 5.11 -11.77
CA TYR A 190 4.92 4.72 -11.17
C TYR A 190 4.88 3.30 -10.59
N THR A 191 5.97 2.55 -10.76
CA THR A 191 6.10 1.20 -10.20
C THR A 191 7.03 1.23 -8.99
N PHE A 192 6.48 1.03 -7.79
CA PHE A 192 7.26 0.90 -6.57
C PHE A 192 7.80 -0.52 -6.42
N VAL A 193 9.12 -0.65 -6.23
CA VAL A 193 9.82 -1.93 -6.23
C VAL A 193 10.35 -2.34 -4.86
N VAL A 194 10.26 -1.48 -3.84
CA VAL A 194 10.81 -1.73 -2.49
C VAL A 194 9.78 -2.42 -1.61
N ALA A 195 8.66 -1.79 -1.30
CA ALA A 195 7.64 -2.35 -0.42
C ALA A 195 6.27 -2.55 -1.12
N GLN A 196 6.25 -2.52 -2.44
CA GLN A 196 5.10 -2.91 -3.27
C GLN A 196 3.79 -2.21 -2.86
N ASP A 197 2.74 -2.98 -2.49
CA ASP A 197 1.44 -2.46 -2.09
C ASP A 197 1.51 -1.52 -0.88
N GLN A 198 2.44 -1.72 0.04
CA GLN A 198 2.64 -0.85 1.20
C GLN A 198 3.08 0.56 0.79
N ASP A 199 3.95 0.70 -0.23
CA ASP A 199 4.34 2.00 -0.76
C ASP A 199 3.14 2.75 -1.36
N TYR A 200 2.31 2.06 -2.16
CA TYR A 200 1.10 2.65 -2.73
C TYR A 200 0.13 3.09 -1.65
N LEU A 201 -0.13 2.25 -0.64
CA LEU A 201 -1.03 2.58 0.47
C LEU A 201 -0.52 3.77 1.27
N ASN A 202 0.78 3.83 1.58
CA ASN A 202 1.37 4.95 2.31
C ASN A 202 1.26 6.27 1.56
N ILE A 203 1.36 6.27 0.23
CA ILE A 203 1.17 7.46 -0.60
C ILE A 203 -0.30 7.88 -0.64
N ILE A 204 -1.20 6.93 -0.90
CA ILE A 204 -2.64 7.20 -1.03
C ILE A 204 -3.25 7.64 0.30
N CYS A 205 -2.87 6.98 1.39
CA CYS A 205 -3.37 7.29 2.73
C CYS A 205 -2.61 8.43 3.44
N LYS A 206 -1.61 9.06 2.77
CA LYS A 206 -0.83 10.17 3.35
C LYS A 206 -1.76 11.23 3.97
N ASN A 207 -1.53 11.56 5.24
CA ASN A 207 -2.35 12.47 6.06
C ASN A 207 -3.75 11.94 6.48
N HIS A 208 -4.09 10.70 6.17
CA HIS A 208 -5.34 10.05 6.55
C HIS A 208 -5.09 8.73 7.30
N VAL A 209 -4.06 8.73 8.15
CA VAL A 209 -3.68 7.60 9.00
C VAL A 209 -3.99 7.94 10.45
N TYR A 210 -4.77 7.09 11.11
CA TYR A 210 -4.86 7.09 12.57
C TYR A 210 -3.73 6.21 13.12
N TRP A 211 -2.83 6.78 13.90
CA TRP A 211 -1.70 6.06 14.44
C TRP A 211 -2.12 5.23 15.65
N ILE A 212 -2.21 3.90 15.45
CA ILE A 212 -2.54 2.96 16.52
C ILE A 212 -1.29 2.67 17.37
N ASP A 213 -1.54 2.19 18.59
CA ASP A 213 -0.47 1.75 19.49
C ASP A 213 0.34 0.62 18.84
N PRO A 214 1.69 0.71 18.75
CA PRO A 214 2.53 -0.31 18.11
C PRO A 214 2.50 -1.69 18.78
N LYS A 215 1.92 -1.82 19.98
CA LYS A 215 1.64 -3.13 20.58
C LYS A 215 0.74 -4.02 19.71
N TRP A 216 -0.04 -3.41 18.79
CA TRP A 216 -0.92 -4.09 17.84
C TRP A 216 -0.27 -4.47 16.51
N ASN A 217 1.00 -4.14 16.30
CA ASN A 217 1.79 -4.61 15.18
C ASN A 217 3.27 -4.61 15.57
N SER A 218 3.61 -5.45 16.54
CA SER A 218 4.96 -5.55 17.09
C SER A 218 5.80 -6.42 16.19
N GLU A 219 6.53 -5.80 15.28
CA GLU A 219 7.43 -6.49 14.37
C GLU A 219 8.69 -6.98 15.05
N THR A 220 9.23 -8.09 14.57
CA THR A 220 10.44 -8.72 15.17
C THR A 220 11.75 -8.06 14.76
N PHE A 221 11.70 -7.06 13.85
CA PHE A 221 12.88 -6.30 13.42
C PHE A 221 13.35 -5.29 14.47
N GLY A 222 14.66 -5.15 14.60
CA GLY A 222 15.28 -4.12 15.43
C GLY A 222 14.85 -4.14 16.90
N LYS A 223 14.64 -2.97 17.48
CA LYS A 223 14.14 -2.82 18.84
C LYS A 223 12.62 -2.90 18.86
N LEU A 224 12.06 -3.68 19.78
CA LEU A 224 10.60 -3.70 20.00
C LEU A 224 10.09 -2.31 20.41
N ALA A 225 8.89 -1.97 19.96
CA ALA A 225 8.27 -0.68 20.23
C ALA A 225 7.67 -0.58 21.64
N CYS A 226 7.38 -1.72 22.29
CA CYS A 226 6.89 -1.81 23.67
C CYS A 226 7.58 -2.98 24.41
N ASP A 227 7.33 -3.11 25.70
CA ASP A 227 7.79 -4.24 26.49
C ASP A 227 7.07 -5.52 26.03
N GLU A 228 7.76 -6.67 26.13
CA GLU A 228 7.27 -7.94 25.58
C GLU A 228 5.92 -8.37 26.17
N GLU A 229 5.68 -8.07 27.45
CA GLU A 229 4.43 -8.36 28.16
C GLU A 229 3.23 -7.53 27.70
N ASP A 230 3.49 -6.38 27.07
CA ASP A 230 2.44 -5.47 26.58
C ASP A 230 2.04 -5.76 25.12
N ILE A 231 2.78 -6.65 24.42
CA ILE A 231 2.49 -6.97 23.02
C ILE A 231 1.13 -7.62 22.88
N CYS A 232 0.27 -7.03 22.05
CA CYS A 232 -1.04 -7.57 21.70
C CYS A 232 -1.06 -8.34 20.38
N LEU A 233 -0.14 -8.01 19.45
CA LEU A 233 0.04 -8.75 18.19
C LEU A 233 1.50 -8.71 17.76
N ILE A 234 2.06 -9.89 17.49
CA ILE A 234 3.40 -10.07 16.92
C ILE A 234 3.28 -10.25 15.42
N HIS A 235 4.09 -9.52 14.66
CA HIS A 235 4.20 -9.67 13.22
C HIS A 235 5.61 -10.12 12.83
N TYR A 236 5.70 -11.32 12.28
CA TYR A 236 6.96 -11.91 11.80
C TYR A 236 7.22 -11.52 10.35
N ASN A 237 7.29 -10.22 10.08
CA ASN A 237 7.51 -9.73 8.72
C ASN A 237 8.91 -10.09 8.16
N LEU A 238 9.14 -9.86 6.86
CA LEU A 238 10.38 -10.17 6.15
C LEU A 238 10.78 -11.66 6.23
N ALA A 239 12.09 -11.98 6.16
CA ALA A 239 12.59 -13.34 6.07
C ALA A 239 12.71 -14.06 7.43
N ALA A 240 12.88 -13.32 8.54
CA ALA A 240 13.10 -13.90 9.86
C ALA A 240 11.82 -14.53 10.45
N LYS A 241 11.43 -15.69 9.92
CA LYS A 241 10.23 -16.41 10.31
C LYS A 241 10.49 -17.47 11.37
N PRO A 242 9.60 -17.70 12.36
CA PRO A 242 9.80 -18.73 13.39
C PRO A 242 9.79 -20.17 12.83
N TRP A 243 9.25 -20.38 11.63
CA TRP A 243 9.30 -21.68 10.94
C TRP A 243 10.49 -21.86 9.98
N HIS A 244 11.39 -20.87 9.94
CA HIS A 244 12.67 -20.95 9.25
C HIS A 244 13.85 -20.91 10.24
N TYR A 245 13.73 -20.14 11.34
CA TYR A 245 14.84 -19.89 12.27
C TYR A 245 14.44 -20.23 13.70
N GLU A 246 15.19 -21.12 14.34
CA GLU A 246 14.97 -21.50 15.76
C GLU A 246 15.15 -20.31 16.72
N ASP A 247 16.08 -19.42 16.41
CA ASP A 247 16.43 -18.21 17.17
C ASP A 247 15.63 -16.97 16.75
N CYS A 248 14.60 -17.13 15.92
CA CYS A 248 13.71 -16.04 15.56
C CYS A 248 13.14 -15.38 16.83
N LYS A 249 13.22 -14.05 16.85
CA LYS A 249 12.74 -13.25 17.98
C LYS A 249 11.26 -13.51 18.23
N LEU A 250 10.87 -13.74 19.49
CA LEU A 250 9.50 -14.06 19.90
C LEU A 250 8.93 -15.36 19.33
N ALA A 251 9.73 -16.23 18.70
CA ALA A 251 9.28 -17.51 18.12
C ALA A 251 8.52 -18.39 19.12
N LYS A 252 8.79 -18.28 20.43
CA LYS A 252 8.08 -19.05 21.47
C LYS A 252 6.57 -18.89 21.40
N TYR A 253 6.06 -17.69 21.06
CA TYR A 253 4.64 -17.41 20.93
C TYR A 253 4.03 -18.08 19.70
N PHE A 254 4.73 -18.07 18.57
CA PHE A 254 4.28 -18.78 17.39
C PHE A 254 4.14 -20.30 17.67
N TRP A 255 5.19 -20.90 18.25
CA TRP A 255 5.19 -22.33 18.55
C TRP A 255 4.18 -22.73 19.62
N GLN A 256 3.84 -21.83 20.54
CA GLN A 256 2.77 -22.05 21.51
C GLN A 256 1.44 -22.32 20.81
N TYR A 257 1.05 -21.45 19.85
CA TYR A 257 -0.22 -21.60 19.14
C TYR A 257 -0.15 -22.63 18.00
N ALA A 258 0.99 -22.81 17.36
CA ALA A 258 1.18 -23.86 16.36
C ALA A 258 0.85 -25.25 16.93
N LYS A 259 1.23 -25.54 18.18
CA LYS A 259 0.91 -26.82 18.87
C LYS A 259 -0.59 -27.06 19.06
N GLU A 260 -1.39 -26.03 19.02
CA GLU A 260 -2.84 -26.08 19.14
C GLU A 260 -3.55 -26.26 17.77
N THR A 261 -2.76 -26.42 16.68
CA THR A 261 -3.26 -26.65 15.34
C THR A 261 -2.95 -28.06 14.84
N THR A 262 -3.72 -28.53 13.87
CA THR A 262 -3.48 -29.84 13.22
C THR A 262 -2.28 -29.83 12.26
N VAL A 263 -1.72 -28.64 11.96
CA VAL A 263 -0.59 -28.43 11.02
C VAL A 263 0.75 -28.30 11.73
N TYR A 264 0.82 -28.51 13.05
CA TYR A 264 2.03 -28.36 13.84
C TYR A 264 3.22 -29.16 13.28
N ASP A 265 3.01 -30.46 13.03
CA ASP A 265 4.08 -31.33 12.54
C ASP A 265 4.55 -30.91 11.14
N GLU A 266 3.63 -30.51 10.25
CA GLU A 266 3.96 -29.97 8.93
C GLU A 266 4.83 -28.71 9.04
N ILE A 267 4.49 -27.78 9.94
CA ILE A 267 5.27 -26.55 10.15
C ILE A 267 6.64 -26.89 10.78
N LYS A 268 6.66 -27.84 11.70
CA LYS A 268 7.92 -28.27 12.32
C LYS A 268 8.86 -28.92 11.31
N ASP A 269 8.31 -29.65 10.35
CA ASP A 269 9.07 -30.24 9.25
C ASP A 269 9.67 -29.16 8.34
N VAL A 270 8.98 -28.03 8.13
CA VAL A 270 9.57 -26.89 7.40
C VAL A 270 10.82 -26.38 8.13
N LEU A 271 10.74 -26.16 9.44
CA LEU A 271 11.89 -25.71 10.23
C LEU A 271 13.06 -26.71 10.19
N ASN A 272 12.74 -28.01 10.35
CA ASN A 272 13.76 -29.06 10.36
C ASN A 272 14.46 -29.26 9.01
N ASN A 273 13.78 -28.91 7.90
CA ASN A 273 14.28 -29.03 6.54
C ASN A 273 14.81 -27.72 5.97
N PHE A 274 14.75 -26.60 6.72
CA PHE A 274 15.29 -25.32 6.27
C PHE A 274 16.82 -25.42 6.25
N THR A 275 17.38 -25.22 5.05
CA THR A 275 18.78 -25.51 4.78
C THR A 275 19.65 -24.25 4.84
N ARG A 276 20.97 -24.44 4.86
CA ARG A 276 21.89 -23.32 4.75
C ARG A 276 21.77 -22.59 3.38
N GLU A 277 21.40 -23.31 2.34
CA GLU A 277 21.15 -22.72 1.02
C GLU A 277 19.92 -21.79 1.06
N ASP A 278 18.89 -22.16 1.84
CA ASP A 278 17.71 -21.31 2.06
C ASP A 278 18.08 -20.05 2.87
N GLU A 279 18.91 -20.18 3.91
CA GLU A 279 19.43 -19.04 4.66
C GLU A 279 20.25 -18.07 3.78
N GLU A 280 21.10 -18.62 2.89
CA GLU A 280 21.85 -17.83 1.92
C GLU A 280 20.92 -17.14 0.91
N GLN A 281 19.78 -17.74 0.57
CA GLN A 281 18.80 -17.14 -0.29
C GLN A 281 18.06 -16.00 0.42
N ASP A 282 17.62 -16.18 1.66
CA ASP A 282 17.00 -15.14 2.48
C ASP A 282 17.94 -13.94 2.66
N LYS A 283 19.23 -14.18 2.87
CA LYS A 283 20.23 -13.12 2.92
C LYS A 283 20.34 -12.35 1.60
N LYS A 284 20.32 -13.04 0.46
CA LYS A 284 20.34 -12.39 -0.85
C LYS A 284 19.07 -11.55 -1.09
N TYR A 285 17.91 -12.00 -0.60
CA TYR A 285 16.69 -11.21 -0.66
C TYR A 285 16.82 -9.91 0.14
N GLY A 286 17.39 -9.97 1.37
CA GLY A 286 17.70 -8.78 2.15
C GLY A 286 18.67 -7.84 1.44
N GLU A 287 19.78 -8.37 0.89
CA GLU A 287 20.77 -7.59 0.13
C GLU A 287 20.14 -6.94 -1.12
N ASN A 288 19.24 -7.66 -1.82
CA ASN A 288 18.50 -7.14 -2.96
C ASN A 288 17.57 -6.00 -2.56
N LEU A 289 16.87 -6.14 -1.44
CA LEU A 289 15.99 -5.09 -0.92
C LEU A 289 16.76 -3.80 -0.59
N TYR A 290 17.92 -3.93 0.07
CA TYR A 290 18.82 -2.79 0.30
C TYR A 290 19.28 -2.14 -0.99
N LYS A 291 19.64 -2.94 -1.99
CA LYS A 291 20.06 -2.44 -3.30
C LYS A 291 18.93 -1.70 -4.01
N LEU A 292 17.73 -2.25 -4.02
CA LEU A 292 16.57 -1.59 -4.64
C LEU A 292 16.28 -0.23 -4.00
N ALA A 293 16.28 -0.16 -2.67
CA ALA A 293 16.10 1.11 -1.96
C ALA A 293 17.20 2.12 -2.30
N HIS A 294 18.48 1.66 -2.32
CA HIS A 294 19.61 2.49 -2.70
C HIS A 294 19.50 3.02 -4.12
N ASP A 295 19.16 2.15 -5.08
CA ASP A 295 19.06 2.51 -6.49
C ASP A 295 17.91 3.53 -6.71
N GLU A 296 16.77 3.35 -6.04
CA GLU A 296 15.64 4.30 -6.10
C GLU A 296 15.96 5.67 -5.48
N ILE A 297 16.71 5.72 -4.38
CA ILE A 297 17.18 6.99 -3.78
C ILE A 297 18.03 7.78 -4.78
N HIS A 298 18.85 7.10 -5.58
CA HIS A 298 19.76 7.73 -6.55
C HIS A 298 19.14 7.86 -7.96
N ASN A 299 17.91 7.43 -8.15
CA ASN A 299 17.19 7.53 -9.42
C ASN A 299 16.68 8.97 -9.59
N GLU A 300 17.22 9.70 -10.57
CA GLU A 300 16.78 11.06 -10.92
C GLU A 300 15.30 11.11 -11.32
N ASN A 301 14.72 9.98 -11.72
CA ASN A 301 13.31 9.82 -12.07
C ASN A 301 12.51 9.08 -10.99
N ASN A 302 12.91 9.12 -9.73
CA ASN A 302 12.10 8.58 -8.64
C ASN A 302 10.79 9.35 -8.48
N TYR A 303 9.85 8.77 -7.75
CA TYR A 303 8.48 9.27 -7.62
C TYR A 303 8.43 10.74 -7.13
N LYS A 304 9.16 11.09 -6.08
CA LYS A 304 9.22 12.46 -5.53
C LYS A 304 9.69 13.46 -6.59
N ASN A 305 10.79 13.14 -7.29
CA ASN A 305 11.36 14.00 -8.32
C ASN A 305 10.40 14.21 -9.51
N ILE A 306 9.64 13.17 -9.89
CA ILE A 306 8.60 13.27 -10.92
C ILE A 306 7.47 14.20 -10.45
N CYS A 307 6.99 14.04 -9.21
CA CYS A 307 5.94 14.87 -8.64
C CYS A 307 6.36 16.33 -8.56
N GLU A 308 7.57 16.61 -8.08
CA GLU A 308 8.11 17.99 -7.98
C GLU A 308 8.21 18.65 -9.36
N ARG A 309 8.75 17.96 -10.38
CA ARG A 309 8.80 18.47 -11.75
C ARG A 309 7.40 18.75 -12.32
N SER A 310 6.45 17.87 -12.07
CA SER A 310 5.07 18.06 -12.51
C SER A 310 4.40 19.28 -11.83
N GLN A 311 4.68 19.50 -10.55
CA GLN A 311 4.18 20.68 -9.82
C GLN A 311 4.79 21.98 -10.36
N VAL A 312 6.10 21.99 -10.62
CA VAL A 312 6.77 23.15 -11.22
C VAL A 312 6.20 23.47 -12.60
N GLN A 313 6.02 22.47 -13.45
CA GLN A 313 5.40 22.65 -14.77
C GLN A 313 3.96 23.16 -14.67
N SER A 314 3.17 22.65 -13.73
CA SER A 314 1.79 23.07 -13.50
C SER A 314 1.71 24.51 -12.99
N ARG A 315 2.66 24.92 -12.15
CA ARG A 315 2.79 26.32 -11.68
C ARG A 315 3.16 27.25 -12.83
N GLN A 316 4.17 26.91 -13.62
CA GLN A 316 4.57 27.69 -14.80
C GLN A 316 3.42 27.85 -15.80
N ARG A 317 2.65 26.77 -16.04
CA ARG A 317 1.46 26.84 -16.91
C ARG A 317 0.40 27.79 -16.36
N ARG A 318 0.13 27.80 -15.04
CA ARG A 318 -0.81 28.75 -14.41
C ARG A 318 -0.32 30.17 -14.55
N GLU A 319 0.95 30.44 -14.27
CA GLU A 319 1.53 31.78 -14.43
C GLU A 319 1.45 32.31 -15.87
N ILE A 320 1.59 31.42 -16.87
CA ILE A 320 1.41 31.77 -18.29
C ILE A 320 -0.06 32.10 -18.57
N VAL A 321 -1.01 31.31 -18.07
CA VAL A 321 -2.46 31.58 -18.27
C VAL A 321 -2.85 32.91 -17.63
N GLU A 322 -2.41 33.17 -16.41
CA GLU A 322 -2.66 34.45 -15.70
C GLU A 322 -2.12 35.66 -16.48
N LYS A 323 -0.89 35.54 -17.01
CA LYS A 323 -0.32 36.60 -17.87
C LYS A 323 -1.11 36.81 -19.16
N ILE A 324 -1.57 35.73 -19.80
CA ILE A 324 -2.43 35.81 -21.00
C ILE A 324 -3.74 36.53 -20.66
N GLU A 325 -4.40 36.17 -19.54
CA GLU A 325 -5.62 36.83 -19.09
C GLU A 325 -5.42 38.29 -18.76
N GLN A 326 -4.30 38.65 -18.11
CA GLN A 326 -3.95 40.06 -17.84
C GLN A 326 -3.74 40.86 -19.13
N TYR A 327 -3.06 40.29 -20.14
CA TYR A 327 -2.88 40.97 -21.44
C TYR A 327 -4.19 41.16 -22.19
N GLU A 328 -5.16 40.21 -22.07
CA GLU A 328 -6.51 40.37 -22.62
C GLU A 328 -7.27 41.54 -21.94
N ILE A 329 -7.19 41.63 -20.60
CA ILE A 329 -7.84 42.70 -19.82
C ILE A 329 -7.24 44.07 -20.17
N GLU A 330 -5.91 44.14 -20.37
CA GLU A 330 -5.20 45.36 -20.70
C GLU A 330 -5.33 45.79 -22.17
N GLY A 331 -6.02 44.99 -23.00
CA GLY A 331 -6.22 45.27 -24.44
C GLY A 331 -4.94 45.12 -25.29
N ARG A 332 -3.86 44.58 -24.70
CA ARG A 332 -2.53 44.48 -25.35
C ARG A 332 -2.47 43.50 -26.52
N PHE A 333 -3.50 42.73 -26.75
CA PHE A 333 -3.58 41.84 -27.92
C PHE A 333 -3.95 42.55 -29.22
N ASP A 334 -4.41 43.82 -29.15
CA ASP A 334 -4.76 44.63 -30.32
C ASP A 334 -3.63 45.59 -30.73
N GLU A 335 -2.58 45.74 -29.93
CA GLU A 335 -1.38 46.46 -30.30
C GLU A 335 -0.45 45.53 -31.13
N ASP A 336 0.12 46.11 -32.20
CA ASP A 336 1.11 45.41 -33.05
C ASP A 336 2.33 45.03 -32.20
N VAL A 337 2.36 43.81 -31.72
CA VAL A 337 3.54 43.26 -31.06
C VAL A 337 4.57 42.96 -32.14
N GLU A 338 5.31 44.00 -32.55
CA GLU A 338 6.64 43.83 -33.11
C GLU A 338 7.57 43.57 -31.92
N ASP A 339 8.18 42.37 -31.94
CA ASP A 339 9.35 42.01 -31.16
C ASP A 339 9.19 41.91 -29.62
N ASP A 340 8.68 40.86 -29.12
CA ASP A 340 9.32 39.88 -28.22
C ASP A 340 8.28 38.81 -27.77
N PRO A 341 8.27 37.62 -28.34
CA PRO A 341 7.51 36.56 -27.74
C PRO A 341 8.16 36.22 -26.39
N PRO A 342 7.37 36.05 -25.31
CA PRO A 342 7.93 35.60 -24.05
C PRO A 342 8.81 34.39 -24.34
N SER A 343 10.09 34.54 -24.04
CA SER A 343 11.12 33.53 -24.34
C SER A 343 10.70 32.19 -23.77
N ARG A 344 10.44 31.21 -24.67
CA ARG A 344 10.19 29.83 -24.42
C ARG A 344 8.82 29.44 -23.81
N VAL A 345 7.76 29.56 -24.59
CA VAL A 345 6.69 28.59 -24.55
C VAL A 345 7.21 27.39 -25.32
N LEU A 346 7.57 26.31 -24.64
CA LEU A 346 7.87 25.00 -25.27
C LEU A 346 6.55 24.44 -25.80
N LEU A 347 6.25 24.77 -27.07
CA LEU A 347 5.27 24.06 -27.86
C LEU A 347 5.90 22.74 -28.32
N PRO A 348 5.13 21.66 -28.53
CA PRO A 348 5.66 20.40 -29.05
C PRO A 348 6.51 20.63 -30.32
N GLU A 349 7.63 19.93 -30.43
CA GLU A 349 8.67 20.09 -31.48
C GLU A 349 8.20 19.87 -32.93
N GLU A 350 6.93 19.56 -33.16
CA GLU A 350 6.40 19.15 -34.49
C GLU A 350 5.72 20.26 -35.29
N ILE A 351 5.77 21.53 -34.86
CA ILE A 351 5.13 22.63 -35.62
C ILE A 351 6.19 23.51 -36.28
N ASP A 352 6.38 23.32 -37.59
CA ASP A 352 7.24 24.16 -38.43
C ASP A 352 6.60 25.52 -38.70
N TYR A 353 7.24 26.60 -38.25
CA TYR A 353 6.72 28.00 -38.26
C TYR A 353 7.36 28.93 -39.27
N THR A 354 8.03 28.45 -40.32
CA THR A 354 8.99 29.28 -41.07
C THR A 354 8.50 29.99 -42.34
N SER A 355 7.21 29.93 -42.73
CA SER A 355 6.89 30.55 -44.06
C SER A 355 5.53 31.19 -44.21
N ASN A 356 5.27 32.40 -43.72
CA ASN A 356 4.38 33.38 -44.37
C ASN A 356 3.94 34.51 -43.41
N LYS A 357 4.21 35.82 -43.74
CA LYS A 357 3.89 36.99 -42.89
C LYS A 357 2.38 37.13 -42.60
N PHE A 358 1.49 36.78 -43.52
CA PHE A 358 0.05 36.85 -43.32
C PHE A 358 -0.48 35.80 -42.35
N LEU A 359 0.08 34.61 -42.41
CA LEU A 359 -0.22 33.50 -41.48
C LEU A 359 0.36 33.80 -40.07
N LYS A 360 1.40 34.64 -39.94
CA LYS A 360 2.03 34.95 -38.67
C LYS A 360 1.08 35.76 -37.76
N LYS A 361 0.36 36.79 -38.32
CA LYS A 361 -0.60 37.60 -37.55
C LYS A 361 -1.87 36.83 -37.16
N PHE A 362 -2.37 35.98 -38.04
CA PHE A 362 -3.52 35.13 -37.77
C PHE A 362 -3.16 33.99 -36.79
N ARG A 363 -1.97 33.40 -36.94
CA ARG A 363 -1.41 32.36 -36.09
C ARG A 363 -1.24 32.80 -34.62
N THR A 364 -0.74 34.03 -34.37
CA THR A 364 -0.52 34.47 -33.00
C THR A 364 -1.82 34.54 -32.21
N ARG A 365 -2.88 35.12 -32.79
CA ARG A 365 -4.18 35.25 -32.11
C ARG A 365 -4.88 33.91 -31.88
N TYR A 366 -4.82 32.99 -32.84
CA TYR A 366 -5.40 31.65 -32.71
C TYR A 366 -4.52 30.73 -31.90
N ALA A 367 -3.21 30.83 -31.98
CA ALA A 367 -2.29 30.03 -31.17
C ALA A 367 -2.46 30.35 -29.68
N PHE A 368 -2.64 31.61 -29.30
CA PHE A 368 -2.92 32.00 -27.92
C PHE A 368 -4.30 31.50 -27.45
N LYS A 369 -5.34 31.61 -28.28
CA LYS A 369 -6.67 31.06 -27.93
C LYS A 369 -6.65 29.56 -27.82
N PHE A 370 -5.92 28.87 -28.70
CA PHE A 370 -5.73 27.41 -28.66
C PHE A 370 -4.89 27.00 -27.45
N ALA A 371 -3.77 27.70 -27.18
CA ALA A 371 -2.94 27.44 -26.01
C ALA A 371 -3.73 27.65 -24.71
N ARG A 372 -4.53 28.72 -24.61
CA ARG A 372 -5.41 28.96 -23.46
C ARG A 372 -6.46 27.87 -23.31
N TRP A 373 -7.15 27.50 -24.41
CA TRP A 373 -8.14 26.43 -24.40
C TRP A 373 -7.49 25.08 -23.98
N TYR A 374 -6.35 24.75 -24.56
CA TYR A 374 -5.60 23.53 -24.28
C TYR A 374 -5.09 23.48 -22.85
N LEU A 375 -4.49 24.58 -22.34
CA LEU A 375 -4.03 24.66 -20.96
C LEU A 375 -5.18 24.62 -19.96
N ASN A 376 -6.31 25.28 -20.27
CA ASN A 376 -7.51 25.21 -19.42
C ASN A 376 -8.18 23.85 -19.46
N SER A 377 -8.15 23.12 -20.57
CA SER A 377 -8.64 21.74 -20.63
C SER A 377 -7.78 20.81 -19.77
N MET A 378 -6.46 20.92 -19.86
CA MET A 378 -5.53 20.15 -19.03
C MET A 378 -5.62 20.46 -17.52
N ILE A 379 -6.01 21.69 -17.15
CA ILE A 379 -6.25 22.07 -15.74
C ILE A 379 -7.59 21.53 -15.25
N ARG A 380 -8.59 21.38 -16.13
CA ARG A 380 -9.92 20.84 -15.79
C ARG A 380 -9.95 19.30 -15.70
N GLU A 381 -9.11 18.63 -16.48
CA GLU A 381 -8.99 17.16 -16.43
C GLU A 381 -8.21 16.67 -15.19
N LYS A 382 -7.61 17.59 -14.41
CA LYS A 382 -6.89 17.27 -13.15
C LYS A 382 -7.57 17.85 -11.90
N ARG A 383 -8.86 18.15 -11.98
CA ARG A 383 -9.74 18.41 -10.84
C ARG A 383 -10.74 17.27 -10.78
#